data_5df4c9e69dd55cbf432d4dd697bf829a
#
_entry.id   5df4c9e69dd55cbf432d4dd697bf829a
#
_cell.length_a   1.000
_cell.length_b   1.000
_cell.length_c   1.000
_cell.angle_alpha   90.00
_cell.angle_beta   90.00
_cell.angle_gamma   90.00
#
_symmetry.space_group_name_H-M   'P 1'
#
loop_
_entity.id
_entity.type
_entity.pdbx_description
1 polymer ?
#
loop_
_entity_poly.entity_id
_entity_poly.type
_entity_poly.pdbx_seq_one_letter_code
_entity_poly.pdbx_strand_id
1 'polypeptide(L)'
;LGDSAALEDLLRSAARHGADALAISPLHALAEANGHAYSPYSPSSRLFFNVLHAAPASILGAAAVEQAIRRAGLAAEMARLESLELIDWTAAADLRMRLLRQLHRDFTERASPLRHDLAEFRREAGEALLHHCRFETLQAHLGAGPDWRRWPEPLRRPGEPAVAAFCADHAEEVDFRAFGQWLTQRCLQHAQRQAREAGMAIGLVADLAVGADGGGSQAWSRQEELLAEVNVGAPPDILNQSGQDWGVSAFNPEGLRRHGYRAFREMLRANLAWPGGLRIDHVMGLQRLWLIPRGQPPHAGAYLRYPQRELLRLLALEASRASALVIGEDLGTVPEGLREELARRQVLGTRVLLFERRGERFVPPAQWPADAMATTSTHDLPSLSGWWRGQDIHWRGRAGHRSAEECAADLELR
;
A
#
# COMPACT_ATOMS: atom_id res chain seq x y z
N LEU A 1 -9.51 4.15 -14.39
CA LEU A 1 -8.82 3.47 -13.30
C LEU A 1 -8.29 2.14 -13.81
N GLY A 2 -6.96 1.93 -13.71
CA GLY A 2 -6.38 0.61 -13.91
C GLY A 2 -6.89 -0.36 -12.84
N ASP A 3 -7.12 -1.61 -13.21
CA ASP A 3 -7.51 -2.68 -12.31
C ASP A 3 -6.64 -3.92 -12.53
N SER A 4 -6.92 -5.01 -11.85
CA SER A 4 -6.11 -6.23 -11.98
C SER A 4 -6.15 -6.85 -13.37
N ALA A 5 -7.17 -6.58 -14.22
CA ALA A 5 -7.18 -7.02 -15.60
C ALA A 5 -6.19 -6.22 -16.46
N ALA A 6 -6.15 -4.89 -16.31
CA ALA A 6 -5.14 -4.05 -16.95
C ALA A 6 -3.72 -4.42 -16.49
N LEU A 7 -3.57 -4.78 -15.21
CA LEU A 7 -2.31 -5.31 -14.66
C LEU A 7 -1.91 -6.63 -15.34
N GLU A 8 -2.85 -7.54 -15.56
CA GLU A 8 -2.58 -8.81 -16.28
C GLU A 8 -2.12 -8.59 -17.73
N ASP A 9 -2.70 -7.60 -18.43
CA ASP A 9 -2.25 -7.23 -19.77
C ASP A 9 -0.82 -6.69 -19.77
N LEU A 10 -0.50 -5.84 -18.78
CA LEU A 10 0.86 -5.31 -18.60
C LEU A 10 1.85 -6.44 -18.27
N LEU A 11 1.48 -7.38 -17.39
CA LEU A 11 2.31 -8.54 -17.04
C LEU A 11 2.62 -9.40 -18.26
N ARG A 12 1.61 -9.73 -19.08
CA ARG A 12 1.81 -10.47 -20.33
C ARG A 12 2.71 -9.73 -21.32
N SER A 13 2.57 -8.40 -21.39
CA SER A 13 3.44 -7.59 -22.22
C SER A 13 4.88 -7.57 -21.69
N ALA A 14 5.08 -7.32 -20.40
CA ALA A 14 6.40 -7.32 -19.77
C ALA A 14 7.12 -8.68 -19.93
N ALA A 15 6.41 -9.80 -19.71
CA ALA A 15 6.95 -11.14 -19.90
C ALA A 15 7.46 -11.38 -21.33
N ARG A 16 6.71 -10.93 -22.37
CA ARG A 16 7.15 -11.01 -23.76
C ARG A 16 8.44 -10.24 -24.04
N HIS A 17 8.75 -9.23 -23.23
CA HIS A 17 10.00 -8.47 -23.29
C HIS A 17 11.09 -8.99 -22.35
N GLY A 18 10.90 -10.17 -21.77
CA GLY A 18 11.88 -10.84 -20.91
C GLY A 18 11.92 -10.35 -19.47
N ALA A 19 10.87 -9.69 -18.99
CA ALA A 19 10.81 -9.31 -17.57
C ALA A 19 10.45 -10.52 -16.69
N ASP A 20 11.20 -10.73 -15.62
CA ASP A 20 10.95 -11.75 -14.60
C ASP A 20 10.06 -11.28 -13.46
N ALA A 21 9.94 -9.97 -13.29
CA ALA A 21 9.14 -9.35 -12.24
C ALA A 21 8.51 -8.05 -12.70
N LEU A 22 7.39 -7.66 -12.07
CA LEU A 22 6.76 -6.36 -12.17
C LEU A 22 6.46 -5.82 -10.77
N ALA A 23 7.19 -4.80 -10.35
CA ALA A 23 6.92 -4.11 -9.09
C ALA A 23 5.78 -3.10 -9.26
N ILE A 24 4.89 -3.06 -8.29
CA ILE A 24 3.72 -2.16 -8.30
C ILE A 24 3.67 -1.35 -7.01
N SER A 25 3.07 -0.16 -7.08
CA SER A 25 2.79 0.66 -5.90
C SER A 25 1.84 -0.06 -4.92
N PRO A 26 1.79 0.36 -3.64
CA PRO A 26 0.93 -0.28 -2.66
C PRO A 26 -0.53 -0.37 -3.10
N LEU A 27 -1.16 -1.53 -2.90
CA LEU A 27 -2.59 -1.76 -3.18
C LEU A 27 -3.42 -1.81 -1.90
N HIS A 28 -2.93 -1.21 -0.83
CA HIS A 28 -3.56 -1.20 0.48
C HIS A 28 -4.92 -0.50 0.48
N ALA A 29 -5.78 -0.88 1.43
CA ALA A 29 -7.08 -0.25 1.63
C ALA A 29 -6.92 1.25 1.94
N LEU A 30 -7.60 2.09 1.20
CA LEU A 30 -7.69 3.54 1.43
C LEU A 30 -9.00 3.88 2.12
N ALA A 31 -9.06 5.04 2.79
CA ALA A 31 -10.29 5.52 3.39
C ALA A 31 -11.24 6.05 2.30
N GLU A 32 -12.40 5.42 2.13
CA GLU A 32 -13.41 5.83 1.15
C GLU A 32 -13.90 7.28 1.35
N ALA A 33 -14.04 7.69 2.61
CA ALA A 33 -14.57 9.02 2.96
C ALA A 33 -13.65 10.18 2.58
N ASN A 34 -12.42 9.90 2.13
CA ASN A 34 -11.44 10.92 1.76
C ASN A 34 -11.21 10.94 0.26
N GLY A 35 -12.17 11.46 -0.51
CA GLY A 35 -12.11 11.59 -1.96
C GLY A 35 -10.91 12.38 -2.50
N HIS A 36 -10.02 12.87 -1.64
CA HIS A 36 -8.80 13.59 -1.98
C HIS A 36 -7.52 12.89 -1.51
N ALA A 37 -7.61 11.74 -0.80
CA ALA A 37 -6.47 10.97 -0.34
C ALA A 37 -6.13 9.86 -1.35
N TYR A 38 -5.38 10.21 -2.38
CA TYR A 38 -5.00 9.26 -3.43
C TYR A 38 -3.68 8.55 -3.18
N SER A 39 -2.92 8.96 -2.16
CA SER A 39 -1.61 8.38 -1.90
C SER A 39 -1.75 6.93 -1.40
N PRO A 40 -1.19 5.95 -2.13
CA PRO A 40 -1.21 4.57 -1.68
C PRO A 40 -0.30 4.32 -0.46
N TYR A 41 0.53 5.31 -0.12
CA TYR A 41 1.45 5.25 1.03
C TYR A 41 0.84 5.76 2.34
N SER A 42 -0.41 6.26 2.32
CA SER A 42 -1.17 6.63 3.52
C SER A 42 -2.44 5.78 3.66
N PRO A 43 -2.32 4.44 3.75
CA PRO A 43 -3.47 3.55 3.73
C PRO A 43 -4.24 3.57 5.06
N SER A 44 -5.55 3.32 4.99
CA SER A 44 -6.39 3.00 6.13
C SER A 44 -5.95 1.70 6.81
N SER A 45 -5.51 0.73 6.02
CA SER A 45 -4.99 -0.54 6.52
C SER A 45 -4.00 -1.17 5.55
N ARG A 46 -2.86 -1.64 6.07
CA ARG A 46 -1.86 -2.43 5.32
C ARG A 46 -2.17 -3.94 5.27
N LEU A 47 -3.26 -4.37 5.92
CA LEU A 47 -3.69 -5.78 5.92
C LEU A 47 -4.68 -6.08 4.80
N PHE A 48 -5.36 -5.08 4.30
CA PHE A 48 -6.45 -5.19 3.33
C PHE A 48 -6.18 -4.36 2.09
N PHE A 49 -6.99 -4.56 1.06
CA PHE A 49 -6.77 -4.01 -0.28
C PHE A 49 -7.77 -2.91 -0.61
N ASN A 50 -7.35 -2.01 -1.48
CA ASN A 50 -8.25 -1.07 -2.13
C ASN A 50 -9.10 -1.84 -3.16
N VAL A 51 -10.37 -2.04 -2.83
CA VAL A 51 -11.31 -2.84 -3.63
C VAL A 51 -11.58 -2.26 -5.03
N LEU A 52 -11.25 -0.98 -5.25
CA LEU A 52 -11.37 -0.33 -6.55
C LEU A 52 -10.45 -0.93 -7.62
N HIS A 53 -9.42 -1.67 -7.23
CA HIS A 53 -8.51 -2.36 -8.16
C HIS A 53 -8.97 -3.77 -8.54
N ALA A 54 -10.09 -4.26 -8.01
CA ALA A 54 -10.62 -5.56 -8.40
C ALA A 54 -11.08 -5.56 -9.87
N ALA A 55 -10.77 -6.62 -10.61
CA ALA A 55 -11.36 -6.92 -11.92
C ALA A 55 -12.32 -8.11 -11.78
N PRO A 56 -13.60 -7.87 -11.44
CA PRO A 56 -14.54 -8.93 -11.09
C PRO A 56 -14.72 -10.01 -12.16
N ALA A 57 -14.52 -9.67 -13.43
CA ALA A 57 -14.67 -10.59 -14.53
C ALA A 57 -13.69 -11.78 -14.48
N SER A 58 -12.49 -11.57 -13.95
CA SER A 58 -11.47 -12.63 -13.80
C SER A 58 -11.90 -13.72 -12.81
N ILE A 59 -12.83 -13.43 -11.89
CA ILE A 59 -13.29 -14.36 -10.83
C ILE A 59 -14.73 -14.76 -11.01
N LEU A 60 -15.64 -13.81 -11.28
CA LEU A 60 -17.08 -14.04 -11.39
C LEU A 60 -17.55 -14.37 -12.82
N GLY A 61 -16.66 -14.16 -13.81
CA GLY A 61 -16.94 -14.30 -15.22
C GLY A 61 -17.50 -13.04 -15.88
N ALA A 62 -17.17 -12.82 -17.15
CA ALA A 62 -17.57 -11.63 -17.91
C ALA A 62 -19.09 -11.46 -17.99
N ALA A 63 -19.83 -12.54 -18.22
CA ALA A 63 -21.29 -12.51 -18.32
C ALA A 63 -21.97 -12.00 -17.04
N ALA A 64 -21.44 -12.35 -15.85
CA ALA A 64 -21.97 -11.88 -14.57
C ALA A 64 -21.74 -10.36 -14.42
N VAL A 65 -20.57 -9.86 -14.79
CA VAL A 65 -20.24 -8.43 -14.73
C VAL A 65 -21.09 -7.63 -15.71
N GLU A 66 -21.21 -8.06 -16.96
CA GLU A 66 -22.08 -7.42 -17.95
C GLU A 66 -23.54 -7.34 -17.49
N GLN A 67 -24.04 -8.42 -16.87
CA GLN A 67 -25.38 -8.42 -16.32
C GLN A 67 -25.55 -7.42 -15.17
N ALA A 68 -24.56 -7.34 -14.26
CA ALA A 68 -24.57 -6.39 -13.15
C ALA A 68 -24.52 -4.94 -13.67
N ILE A 69 -23.69 -4.64 -14.69
CA ILE A 69 -23.65 -3.33 -15.34
C ILE A 69 -24.99 -2.95 -15.92
N ARG A 70 -25.66 -3.87 -16.63
CA ARG A 70 -27.00 -3.64 -17.19
C ARG A 70 -28.06 -3.41 -16.11
N ARG A 71 -28.08 -4.23 -15.05
CA ARG A 71 -29.04 -4.11 -13.94
C ARG A 71 -28.88 -2.80 -13.17
N ALA A 72 -27.64 -2.36 -12.96
CA ALA A 72 -27.35 -1.13 -12.25
C ALA A 72 -27.39 0.13 -13.14
N GLY A 73 -27.59 -0.01 -14.47
CA GLY A 73 -27.65 1.11 -15.40
C GLY A 73 -26.34 1.87 -15.56
N LEU A 74 -25.16 1.20 -15.42
CA LEU A 74 -23.87 1.86 -15.34
C LEU A 74 -23.15 2.06 -16.68
N ALA A 75 -23.63 1.47 -17.78
CA ALA A 75 -22.92 1.42 -19.05
C ALA A 75 -22.56 2.79 -19.63
N ALA A 76 -23.51 3.74 -19.62
CA ALA A 76 -23.29 5.08 -20.17
C ALA A 76 -22.27 5.88 -19.34
N GLU A 77 -22.34 5.78 -18.01
CA GLU A 77 -21.41 6.45 -17.11
C GLU A 77 -20.00 5.86 -17.21
N MET A 78 -19.86 4.52 -17.33
CA MET A 78 -18.58 3.87 -17.59
C MET A 78 -17.95 4.41 -18.87
N ALA A 79 -18.68 4.41 -19.99
CA ALA A 79 -18.16 4.92 -21.27
C ALA A 79 -17.72 6.38 -21.17
N ARG A 80 -18.49 7.21 -20.47
CA ARG A 80 -18.12 8.61 -20.21
C ARG A 80 -16.81 8.73 -19.43
N LEU A 81 -16.67 7.99 -18.31
CA LEU A 81 -15.47 8.06 -17.48
C LEU A 81 -14.24 7.51 -18.21
N GLU A 82 -14.39 6.47 -19.01
CA GLU A 82 -13.32 5.89 -19.82
C GLU A 82 -12.84 6.83 -20.95
N SER A 83 -13.70 7.76 -21.40
CA SER A 83 -13.33 8.76 -22.43
C SER A 83 -12.57 9.97 -21.88
N LEU A 84 -12.43 10.11 -20.55
CA LEU A 84 -11.72 11.26 -19.95
C LEU A 84 -10.21 11.11 -20.12
N GLU A 85 -9.55 12.21 -20.47
CA GLU A 85 -8.09 12.29 -20.55
C GLU A 85 -7.43 12.13 -19.16
N LEU A 86 -8.03 12.70 -18.12
CA LEU A 86 -7.62 12.58 -16.74
C LEU A 86 -8.68 11.84 -15.91
N ILE A 87 -8.23 11.06 -14.96
CA ILE A 87 -9.12 10.27 -14.09
C ILE A 87 -9.92 11.20 -13.18
N ASP A 88 -11.25 11.13 -13.25
CA ASP A 88 -12.14 11.61 -12.21
C ASP A 88 -12.21 10.55 -11.10
N TRP A 89 -11.34 10.69 -10.09
CA TRP A 89 -11.19 9.69 -9.02
C TRP A 89 -12.48 9.46 -8.24
N THR A 90 -13.21 10.53 -7.94
CA THR A 90 -14.44 10.45 -7.15
C THR A 90 -15.54 9.73 -7.91
N ALA A 91 -15.80 10.14 -9.16
CA ALA A 91 -16.83 9.50 -9.97
C ALA A 91 -16.47 8.06 -10.33
N ALA A 92 -15.18 7.77 -10.60
CA ALA A 92 -14.71 6.42 -10.89
C ALA A 92 -14.84 5.50 -9.66
N ALA A 93 -14.56 6.00 -8.45
CA ALA A 93 -14.73 5.25 -7.22
C ALA A 93 -16.20 4.95 -6.95
N ASP A 94 -17.09 5.94 -7.05
CA ASP A 94 -18.53 5.75 -6.89
C ASP A 94 -19.09 4.69 -7.85
N LEU A 95 -18.78 4.82 -9.14
CA LEU A 95 -19.19 3.87 -10.16
C LEU A 95 -18.72 2.44 -9.84
N ARG A 96 -17.45 2.28 -9.44
CA ARG A 96 -16.89 0.98 -9.07
C ARG A 96 -17.60 0.40 -7.83
N MET A 97 -17.85 1.20 -6.82
CA MET A 97 -18.57 0.75 -5.62
C MET A 97 -20.00 0.34 -5.92
N ARG A 98 -20.71 1.07 -6.79
CA ARG A 98 -22.07 0.70 -7.25
C ARG A 98 -22.06 -0.62 -8.02
N LEU A 99 -21.08 -0.85 -8.88
CA LEU A 99 -20.91 -2.11 -9.58
C LEU A 99 -20.63 -3.27 -8.60
N LEU A 100 -19.70 -3.09 -7.65
CA LEU A 100 -19.37 -4.10 -6.65
C LEU A 100 -20.59 -4.45 -5.77
N ARG A 101 -21.41 -3.45 -5.39
CA ARG A 101 -22.66 -3.68 -4.65
C ARG A 101 -23.67 -4.51 -5.46
N GLN A 102 -23.83 -4.21 -6.74
CA GLN A 102 -24.72 -5.01 -7.61
C GLN A 102 -24.19 -6.44 -7.76
N LEU A 103 -22.89 -6.62 -7.93
CA LEU A 103 -22.28 -7.94 -7.99
C LEU A 103 -22.45 -8.73 -6.69
N HIS A 104 -22.32 -8.08 -5.54
CA HIS A 104 -22.58 -8.71 -4.23
C HIS A 104 -24.02 -9.20 -4.11
N ARG A 105 -25.01 -8.37 -4.47
CA ARG A 105 -26.43 -8.76 -4.48
C ARG A 105 -26.65 -9.95 -5.39
N ASP A 106 -26.19 -9.88 -6.65
CA ASP A 106 -26.33 -10.98 -7.60
C ASP A 106 -25.66 -12.27 -7.11
N PHE A 107 -24.51 -12.14 -6.41
CA PHE A 107 -23.78 -13.27 -5.83
C PHE A 107 -24.51 -13.89 -4.64
N THR A 108 -25.19 -13.10 -3.82
CA THR A 108 -25.97 -13.59 -2.67
C THR A 108 -27.32 -14.20 -3.07
N GLU A 109 -27.91 -13.75 -4.17
CA GLU A 109 -29.18 -14.29 -4.69
C GLU A 109 -28.99 -15.66 -5.38
N ARG A 110 -27.85 -15.90 -6.01
CA ARG A 110 -27.63 -17.11 -6.83
C ARG A 110 -26.77 -18.14 -6.12
N ALA A 111 -27.04 -19.41 -6.38
CA ALA A 111 -26.12 -20.46 -5.98
C ALA A 111 -24.80 -20.32 -6.73
N SER A 112 -23.68 -20.31 -6.01
CA SER A 112 -22.34 -20.23 -6.59
C SER A 112 -21.39 -21.14 -5.81
N PRO A 113 -20.56 -21.93 -6.49
CA PRO A 113 -19.50 -22.71 -5.83
C PRO A 113 -18.50 -21.81 -5.09
N LEU A 114 -18.35 -20.55 -5.52
CA LEU A 114 -17.46 -19.57 -4.91
C LEU A 114 -17.93 -19.11 -3.53
N ARG A 115 -19.18 -19.41 -3.11
CA ARG A 115 -19.64 -19.12 -1.73
C ARG A 115 -18.82 -19.85 -0.67
N HIS A 116 -18.40 -21.09 -0.99
CA HIS A 116 -17.54 -21.84 -0.08
C HIS A 116 -16.19 -21.18 0.06
N ASP A 117 -15.59 -20.73 -1.05
CA ASP A 117 -14.30 -20.00 -1.04
C ASP A 117 -14.37 -18.66 -0.28
N LEU A 118 -15.48 -17.91 -0.42
CA LEU A 118 -15.71 -16.72 0.38
C LEU A 118 -15.83 -17.04 1.89
N ALA A 119 -16.54 -18.12 2.23
CA ALA A 119 -16.68 -18.54 3.63
C ALA A 119 -15.35 -18.98 4.23
N GLU A 120 -14.51 -19.66 3.47
CA GLU A 120 -13.16 -20.05 3.86
C GLU A 120 -12.26 -18.83 4.06
N PHE A 121 -12.26 -17.88 3.11
CA PHE A 121 -11.56 -16.61 3.25
C PHE A 121 -11.95 -15.86 4.54
N ARG A 122 -13.25 -15.77 4.86
CA ARG A 122 -13.71 -15.13 6.09
C ARG A 122 -13.19 -15.82 7.35
N ARG A 123 -13.19 -17.16 7.35
CA ARG A 123 -12.69 -17.95 8.47
C ARG A 123 -11.19 -17.76 8.68
N GLU A 124 -10.41 -17.74 7.60
CA GLU A 124 -8.95 -17.59 7.64
C GLU A 124 -8.52 -16.17 8.03
N ALA A 125 -9.16 -15.16 7.45
CA ALA A 125 -8.89 -13.76 7.76
C ALA A 125 -9.42 -13.32 9.15
N GLY A 126 -10.41 -14.03 9.68
CA GLY A 126 -10.87 -14.02 11.07
C GLY A 126 -11.23 -12.63 11.59
N GLU A 127 -10.83 -12.36 12.83
CA GLU A 127 -11.16 -11.13 13.55
C GLU A 127 -10.61 -9.87 12.86
N ALA A 128 -9.45 -9.96 12.21
CA ALA A 128 -8.86 -8.82 11.51
C ALA A 128 -9.77 -8.33 10.37
N LEU A 129 -10.31 -9.25 9.57
CA LEU A 129 -11.27 -8.92 8.53
C LEU A 129 -12.57 -8.36 9.10
N LEU A 130 -13.10 -8.99 10.16
CA LEU A 130 -14.31 -8.53 10.80
C LEU A 130 -14.17 -7.09 11.30
N HIS A 131 -13.07 -6.76 11.95
CA HIS A 131 -12.81 -5.40 12.43
C HIS A 131 -12.66 -4.41 11.28
N HIS A 132 -11.98 -4.79 10.21
CA HIS A 132 -11.87 -3.93 9.03
C HIS A 132 -13.24 -3.64 8.40
N CYS A 133 -14.06 -4.68 8.17
CA CYS A 133 -15.39 -4.52 7.61
C CYS A 133 -16.31 -3.68 8.51
N ARG A 134 -16.23 -3.86 9.84
CA ARG A 134 -16.95 -3.04 10.81
C ARG A 134 -16.54 -1.57 10.74
N PHE A 135 -15.23 -1.31 10.67
CA PHE A 135 -14.70 0.04 10.54
C PHE A 135 -15.24 0.73 9.28
N GLU A 136 -15.12 0.07 8.12
CA GLU A 136 -15.59 0.59 6.83
C GLU A 136 -17.10 0.87 6.85
N THR A 137 -17.88 -0.01 7.50
CA THR A 137 -19.34 0.16 7.67
C THR A 137 -19.65 1.35 8.55
N LEU A 138 -19.00 1.49 9.71
CA LEU A 138 -19.17 2.63 10.61
C LEU A 138 -18.78 3.94 9.91
N GLN A 139 -17.63 3.97 9.23
CA GLN A 139 -17.14 5.15 8.54
C GLN A 139 -18.12 5.63 7.46
N ALA A 140 -18.67 4.71 6.67
CA ALA A 140 -19.64 5.03 5.62
C ALA A 140 -20.94 5.61 6.17
N HIS A 141 -21.40 5.17 7.33
CA HIS A 141 -22.66 5.62 7.93
C HIS A 141 -22.53 6.87 8.79
N LEU A 142 -21.43 7.03 9.50
CA LEU A 142 -21.27 8.14 10.42
C LEU A 142 -20.93 9.47 9.71
N GLY A 143 -20.41 9.43 8.47
CA GLY A 143 -20.10 10.64 7.69
C GLY A 143 -19.14 11.62 8.39
N ALA A 144 -18.59 11.23 9.54
CA ALA A 144 -17.80 12.09 10.44
C ALA A 144 -16.34 12.29 9.98
N GLY A 145 -16.04 12.00 8.70
CA GLY A 145 -14.68 11.99 8.17
C GLY A 145 -13.89 10.75 8.57
N PRO A 146 -12.63 10.63 8.12
CA PRO A 146 -11.85 9.40 8.25
C PRO A 146 -11.35 9.09 9.67
N ASP A 147 -11.48 10.01 10.63
CA ASP A 147 -10.86 9.89 11.95
C ASP A 147 -11.84 9.32 13.00
N TRP A 148 -11.68 8.03 13.31
CA TRP A 148 -12.49 7.31 14.30
C TRP A 148 -12.45 7.92 15.72
N ARG A 149 -11.46 8.73 16.06
CA ARG A 149 -11.37 9.43 17.35
C ARG A 149 -12.46 10.48 17.53
N ARG A 150 -13.09 10.89 16.43
CA ARG A 150 -14.24 11.82 16.43
C ARG A 150 -15.59 11.11 16.50
N TRP A 151 -15.61 9.79 16.41
CA TRP A 151 -16.85 9.03 16.51
C TRP A 151 -17.42 9.10 17.95
N PRO A 152 -18.71 8.79 18.15
CA PRO A 152 -19.26 8.58 19.48
C PRO A 152 -18.42 7.59 20.29
N GLU A 153 -18.21 7.89 21.58
CA GLU A 153 -17.31 7.11 22.44
C GLU A 153 -17.55 5.58 22.38
N PRO A 154 -18.82 5.07 22.41
CA PRO A 154 -19.08 3.63 22.35
C PRO A 154 -18.69 2.96 21.03
N LEU A 155 -18.34 3.72 19.99
CA LEU A 155 -17.95 3.20 18.67
C LEU A 155 -16.43 3.29 18.42
N ARG A 156 -15.68 3.87 19.35
CA ARG A 156 -14.23 4.08 19.20
C ARG A 156 -13.38 2.83 19.40
N ARG A 157 -13.95 1.76 19.95
CA ARG A 157 -13.23 0.51 20.21
C ARG A 157 -13.94 -0.67 19.57
N PRO A 158 -13.23 -1.54 18.81
CA PRO A 158 -13.85 -2.62 18.05
C PRO A 158 -14.58 -3.65 18.91
N GLY A 159 -14.19 -3.83 20.17
CA GLY A 159 -14.77 -4.80 21.11
C GLY A 159 -16.01 -4.30 21.87
N GLU A 160 -16.42 -3.05 21.70
CA GLU A 160 -17.57 -2.50 22.40
C GLU A 160 -18.89 -3.13 21.93
N PRO A 161 -19.85 -3.41 22.85
CA PRO A 161 -21.16 -3.95 22.48
C PRO A 161 -21.94 -3.08 21.48
N ALA A 162 -21.77 -1.75 21.55
CA ALA A 162 -22.37 -0.80 20.62
C ALA A 162 -21.91 -1.00 19.16
N VAL A 163 -20.63 -1.35 18.96
CA VAL A 163 -20.09 -1.69 17.63
C VAL A 163 -20.75 -2.97 17.11
N ALA A 164 -20.86 -3.99 17.97
CA ALA A 164 -21.49 -5.24 17.58
C ALA A 164 -22.98 -5.06 17.23
N ALA A 165 -23.72 -4.29 18.03
CA ALA A 165 -25.13 -3.98 17.77
C ALA A 165 -25.31 -3.19 16.46
N PHE A 166 -24.54 -2.10 16.28
CA PHE A 166 -24.59 -1.34 15.03
C PHE A 166 -24.33 -2.20 13.81
N CYS A 167 -23.33 -3.07 13.85
CA CYS A 167 -22.97 -3.93 12.73
C CYS A 167 -23.97 -5.07 12.50
N ALA A 168 -24.71 -5.50 13.53
CA ALA A 168 -25.81 -6.44 13.36
C ALA A 168 -26.97 -5.80 12.58
N ASP A 169 -27.30 -4.53 12.89
CA ASP A 169 -28.30 -3.76 12.16
C ASP A 169 -27.89 -3.45 10.70
N HIS A 170 -26.57 -3.52 10.39
CA HIS A 170 -25.97 -3.26 9.09
C HIS A 170 -25.25 -4.50 8.51
N ALA A 171 -25.74 -5.70 8.80
CA ALA A 171 -25.08 -6.96 8.45
C ALA A 171 -24.79 -7.12 6.95
N GLU A 172 -25.70 -6.65 6.08
CA GLU A 172 -25.52 -6.68 4.63
C GLU A 172 -24.31 -5.84 4.18
N GLU A 173 -24.11 -4.67 4.80
CA GLU A 173 -22.97 -3.81 4.49
C GLU A 173 -21.65 -4.45 4.95
N VAL A 174 -21.60 -5.02 6.15
CA VAL A 174 -20.45 -5.77 6.64
C VAL A 174 -20.10 -6.94 5.73
N ASP A 175 -21.12 -7.66 5.25
CA ASP A 175 -20.99 -8.75 4.29
C ASP A 175 -20.45 -8.28 2.95
N PHE A 176 -20.95 -7.16 2.44
CA PHE A 176 -20.47 -6.53 1.22
C PHE A 176 -18.97 -6.15 1.33
N ARG A 177 -18.55 -5.57 2.45
CA ARG A 177 -17.12 -5.23 2.68
C ARG A 177 -16.24 -6.48 2.63
N ALA A 178 -16.66 -7.56 3.28
CA ALA A 178 -15.94 -8.84 3.25
C ALA A 178 -15.87 -9.44 1.84
N PHE A 179 -16.97 -9.37 1.08
CA PHE A 179 -17.01 -9.77 -0.32
C PHE A 179 -16.02 -8.98 -1.17
N GLY A 180 -15.95 -7.65 -1.01
CA GLY A 180 -15.02 -6.79 -1.73
C GLY A 180 -13.55 -7.19 -1.47
N GLN A 181 -13.19 -7.45 -0.22
CA GLN A 181 -11.83 -7.88 0.15
C GLN A 181 -11.48 -9.26 -0.41
N TRP A 182 -12.39 -10.23 -0.31
CA TRP A 182 -12.25 -11.54 -0.91
C TRP A 182 -12.02 -11.44 -2.43
N LEU A 183 -12.90 -10.72 -3.11
CA LEU A 183 -12.84 -10.58 -4.57
C LEU A 183 -11.51 -9.96 -5.02
N THR A 184 -11.08 -8.89 -4.34
CA THR A 184 -9.83 -8.22 -4.67
C THR A 184 -8.62 -9.14 -4.46
N GLN A 185 -8.57 -9.87 -3.34
CA GLN A 185 -7.49 -10.83 -3.09
C GLN A 185 -7.45 -11.92 -4.18
N ARG A 186 -8.61 -12.47 -4.59
CA ARG A 186 -8.67 -13.49 -5.64
C ARG A 186 -8.22 -12.94 -7.00
N CYS A 187 -8.57 -11.68 -7.32
CA CYS A 187 -8.08 -11.01 -8.52
C CYS A 187 -6.54 -10.87 -8.51
N LEU A 188 -5.94 -10.46 -7.40
CA LEU A 188 -4.48 -10.34 -7.28
C LEU A 188 -3.78 -11.70 -7.38
N GLN A 189 -4.32 -12.72 -6.74
CA GLN A 189 -3.83 -14.11 -6.88
C GLN A 189 -3.95 -14.61 -8.32
N HIS A 190 -5.02 -14.24 -9.03
CA HIS A 190 -5.19 -14.56 -10.44
C HIS A 190 -4.12 -13.87 -11.28
N ALA A 191 -3.90 -12.57 -11.10
CA ALA A 191 -2.87 -11.82 -11.81
C ALA A 191 -1.46 -12.40 -11.58
N GLN A 192 -1.13 -12.81 -10.35
CA GLN A 192 0.14 -13.48 -10.06
C GLN A 192 0.27 -14.82 -10.80
N ARG A 193 -0.81 -15.62 -10.85
CA ARG A 193 -0.79 -16.88 -11.64
C ARG A 193 -0.55 -16.58 -13.13
N GLN A 194 -1.25 -15.57 -13.69
CA GLN A 194 -1.07 -15.15 -15.08
C GLN A 194 0.37 -14.70 -15.38
N ALA A 195 1.03 -14.00 -14.44
CA ALA A 195 2.43 -13.63 -14.56
C ALA A 195 3.34 -14.88 -14.65
N ARG A 196 3.12 -15.87 -13.77
CA ARG A 196 3.88 -17.13 -13.75
C ARG A 196 3.63 -17.94 -15.02
N GLU A 197 2.39 -18.05 -15.47
CA GLU A 197 2.02 -18.75 -16.71
C GLU A 197 2.61 -18.08 -17.95
N ALA A 198 2.79 -16.75 -17.93
CA ALA A 198 3.48 -15.99 -18.97
C ALA A 198 5.00 -16.17 -18.96
N GLY A 199 5.56 -16.91 -17.98
CA GLY A 199 6.99 -17.26 -17.90
C GLY A 199 7.82 -16.36 -16.97
N MET A 200 7.21 -15.42 -16.23
CA MET A 200 7.94 -14.58 -15.28
C MET A 200 8.44 -15.41 -14.08
N ALA A 201 9.73 -15.36 -13.79
CA ALA A 201 10.35 -16.13 -12.71
C ALA A 201 9.88 -15.69 -11.30
N ILE A 202 9.47 -14.43 -11.12
CA ILE A 202 9.00 -13.86 -9.85
C ILE A 202 7.51 -13.48 -9.95
N GLY A 203 7.12 -12.82 -11.04
CA GLY A 203 5.79 -12.26 -11.23
C GLY A 203 5.66 -10.90 -10.54
N LEU A 204 4.60 -10.71 -9.76
CA LEU A 204 4.34 -9.45 -9.05
C LEU A 204 5.26 -9.27 -7.84
N VAL A 205 5.75 -8.04 -7.66
CA VAL A 205 6.40 -7.57 -6.43
C VAL A 205 5.50 -6.50 -5.83
N ALA A 206 4.89 -6.82 -4.70
CA ALA A 206 4.06 -5.87 -3.95
C ALA A 206 4.92 -4.84 -3.21
N ASP A 207 4.33 -3.71 -2.85
CA ASP A 207 4.98 -2.69 -2.04
C ASP A 207 4.24 -2.52 -0.71
N LEU A 208 4.98 -2.59 0.40
CA LEU A 208 4.47 -2.44 1.75
C LEU A 208 4.78 -1.04 2.27
N ALA A 209 3.75 -0.21 2.45
CA ALA A 209 3.89 1.13 3.01
C ALA A 209 4.47 1.10 4.43
N VAL A 210 5.26 2.11 4.77
CA VAL A 210 5.96 2.23 6.08
C VAL A 210 4.98 2.29 7.25
N GLY A 211 3.84 2.94 7.08
CA GLY A 211 2.82 3.16 8.09
C GLY A 211 1.40 3.07 7.55
N ALA A 212 0.43 3.30 8.41
CA ALA A 212 -0.97 3.45 8.07
C ALA A 212 -1.53 4.75 8.66
N ASP A 213 -2.60 5.28 8.08
CA ASP A 213 -3.30 6.44 8.62
C ASP A 213 -3.72 6.16 10.09
N GLY A 214 -3.36 7.09 11.00
CA GLY A 214 -3.75 7.00 12.41
C GLY A 214 -5.26 7.12 12.64
N GLY A 215 -6.01 7.63 11.67
CA GLY A 215 -7.48 7.62 11.63
C GLY A 215 -8.09 6.40 10.96
N GLY A 216 -7.29 5.54 10.35
CA GLY A 216 -7.73 4.40 9.55
C GLY A 216 -8.09 3.14 10.34
N SER A 217 -8.55 2.12 9.60
CA SER A 217 -9.06 0.88 10.20
C SER A 217 -7.99 0.07 10.94
N GLN A 218 -6.73 0.12 10.48
CA GLN A 218 -5.64 -0.56 11.17
C GLN A 218 -5.37 0.06 12.54
N ALA A 219 -5.39 1.38 12.65
CA ALA A 219 -5.20 2.09 13.92
C ALA A 219 -6.38 1.87 14.87
N TRP A 220 -7.62 1.92 14.36
CA TRP A 220 -8.82 1.64 15.14
C TRP A 220 -8.85 0.21 15.71
N SER A 221 -8.48 -0.78 14.89
CA SER A 221 -8.52 -2.19 15.30
C SER A 221 -7.33 -2.64 16.16
N ARG A 222 -6.24 -1.87 16.19
CA ARG A 222 -4.96 -2.23 16.82
C ARG A 222 -4.43 -1.13 17.74
N GLN A 223 -5.29 -0.48 18.51
CA GLN A 223 -4.96 0.70 19.32
C GLN A 223 -3.79 0.50 20.30
N GLU A 224 -3.60 -0.71 20.82
CA GLU A 224 -2.48 -1.01 21.71
C GLU A 224 -1.16 -1.29 20.96
N GLU A 225 -1.26 -1.70 19.71
CA GLU A 225 -0.11 -2.07 18.86
C GLU A 225 0.36 -0.96 17.94
N LEU A 226 -0.39 0.17 17.84
CA LEU A 226 -0.02 1.36 17.06
C LEU A 226 0.09 2.61 17.94
N LEU A 227 0.93 3.54 17.50
CA LEU A 227 1.12 4.86 18.10
C LEU A 227 0.31 5.89 17.30
N ALA A 228 -0.94 6.11 17.67
CA ALA A 228 -1.86 6.96 16.91
C ALA A 228 -1.63 8.48 17.10
N GLU A 229 -0.85 8.89 18.11
CA GLU A 229 -0.59 10.31 18.44
C GLU A 229 0.72 10.84 17.86
N VAL A 230 1.41 10.03 17.05
CA VAL A 230 2.64 10.43 16.36
C VAL A 230 2.55 10.08 14.89
N ASN A 231 3.26 10.85 14.07
CA ASN A 231 3.46 10.57 12.66
C ASN A 231 4.88 10.05 12.41
N VAL A 232 5.01 9.14 11.46
CA VAL A 232 6.31 8.78 10.89
C VAL A 232 6.76 9.87 9.93
N GLY A 233 8.05 10.12 9.90
CA GLY A 233 8.65 11.08 8.96
C GLY A 233 10.17 10.91 8.86
N ALA A 234 10.83 11.97 8.45
CA ALA A 234 12.29 12.06 8.38
C ALA A 234 12.77 13.37 9.02
N PRO A 235 13.92 13.34 9.73
CA PRO A 235 14.53 14.57 10.24
C PRO A 235 15.00 15.46 9.11
N PRO A 236 15.27 16.75 9.38
CA PRO A 236 16.00 17.60 8.45
C PRO A 236 17.33 16.97 8.01
N ASP A 237 17.61 17.01 6.71
CA ASP A 237 18.84 16.51 6.11
C ASP A 237 19.34 17.44 4.99
N ILE A 238 20.41 17.04 4.30
CA ILE A 238 21.03 17.83 3.20
C ILE A 238 20.07 17.99 2.01
N LEU A 239 19.20 16.99 1.77
CA LEU A 239 18.26 16.99 0.65
C LEU A 239 16.97 17.73 0.99
N ASN A 240 16.54 17.65 2.26
CA ASN A 240 15.35 18.33 2.77
C ASN A 240 15.59 18.95 4.14
N GLN A 241 15.97 20.23 4.12
CA GLN A 241 16.31 20.99 5.34
C GLN A 241 15.11 21.22 6.29
N SER A 242 13.86 21.05 5.81
CA SER A 242 12.68 21.17 6.63
C SER A 242 12.30 19.87 7.34
N GLY A 243 12.89 18.74 6.94
CA GLY A 243 12.42 17.42 7.31
C GLY A 243 11.09 17.07 6.63
N GLN A 244 10.54 15.90 6.94
CA GLN A 244 9.30 15.41 6.32
C GLN A 244 8.37 14.82 7.39
N ASP A 245 7.08 15.12 7.30
CA ASP A 245 5.99 14.43 8.00
C ASP A 245 5.17 13.66 6.96
N TRP A 246 5.15 12.33 7.06
CA TRP A 246 4.44 11.47 6.11
C TRP A 246 2.97 11.20 6.51
N GLY A 247 2.54 11.69 7.67
CA GLY A 247 1.15 11.63 8.12
C GLY A 247 0.65 10.22 8.47
N VAL A 248 1.54 9.24 8.64
CA VAL A 248 1.18 7.86 8.95
C VAL A 248 1.68 7.45 10.33
N SER A 249 0.92 6.58 11.00
CA SER A 249 1.23 6.04 12.32
C SER A 249 2.26 4.91 12.26
N ALA A 250 2.95 4.69 13.36
CA ALA A 250 3.94 3.63 13.55
C ALA A 250 3.42 2.52 14.46
N PHE A 251 4.04 1.35 14.42
CA PHE A 251 3.84 0.34 15.45
C PHE A 251 4.37 0.81 16.82
N ASN A 252 3.71 0.38 17.88
CA ASN A 252 4.18 0.49 19.26
C ASN A 252 5.11 -0.70 19.55
N PRO A 253 6.43 -0.52 19.78
CA PRO A 253 7.33 -1.64 20.03
C PRO A 253 6.98 -2.47 21.24
N GLU A 254 6.46 -1.83 22.30
CA GLU A 254 6.03 -2.54 23.50
C GLU A 254 4.71 -3.29 23.28
N GLY A 255 3.74 -2.67 22.62
CA GLY A 255 2.50 -3.32 22.20
C GLY A 255 2.79 -4.55 21.32
N LEU A 256 3.70 -4.43 20.34
CA LEU A 256 4.12 -5.57 19.52
C LEU A 256 4.67 -6.73 20.39
N ARG A 257 5.54 -6.45 21.35
CA ARG A 257 6.09 -7.50 22.26
C ARG A 257 5.02 -8.13 23.10
N ARG A 258 4.16 -7.32 23.72
CA ARG A 258 3.06 -7.77 24.60
C ARG A 258 2.11 -8.72 23.88
N HIS A 259 1.83 -8.46 22.58
CA HIS A 259 0.95 -9.26 21.74
C HIS A 259 1.70 -10.28 20.86
N GLY A 260 2.97 -10.63 21.17
CA GLY A 260 3.76 -11.62 20.46
C GLY A 260 3.96 -11.30 18.98
N TYR A 261 4.07 -10.01 18.64
CA TYR A 261 4.23 -9.50 17.28
C TYR A 261 3.10 -9.88 16.31
N ARG A 262 1.90 -10.12 16.83
CA ARG A 262 0.76 -10.61 16.03
C ARG A 262 0.44 -9.67 14.89
N ALA A 263 0.29 -8.36 15.16
CA ALA A 263 -0.04 -7.37 14.11
C ALA A 263 1.02 -7.31 12.99
N PHE A 264 2.30 -7.40 13.33
CA PHE A 264 3.38 -7.40 12.35
C PHE A 264 3.36 -8.68 11.49
N ARG A 265 3.16 -9.86 12.11
CA ARG A 265 3.07 -11.13 11.38
C ARG A 265 1.87 -11.18 10.44
N GLU A 266 0.69 -10.75 10.93
CA GLU A 266 -0.52 -10.70 10.12
C GLU A 266 -0.34 -9.76 8.92
N MET A 267 0.28 -8.60 9.12
CA MET A 267 0.60 -7.68 8.05
C MET A 267 1.53 -8.31 7.00
N LEU A 268 2.61 -8.97 7.42
CA LEU A 268 3.51 -9.67 6.49
C LEU A 268 2.77 -10.76 5.72
N ARG A 269 1.99 -11.60 6.39
CA ARG A 269 1.21 -12.67 5.75
C ARG A 269 0.22 -12.15 4.73
N ALA A 270 -0.51 -11.08 5.04
CA ALA A 270 -1.45 -10.47 4.11
C ALA A 270 -0.76 -9.98 2.83
N ASN A 271 0.45 -9.42 2.96
CA ASN A 271 1.21 -8.87 1.84
C ASN A 271 2.07 -9.91 1.10
N LEU A 272 2.32 -11.07 1.68
CA LEU A 272 3.05 -12.19 1.08
C LEU A 272 2.13 -13.31 0.53
N ALA A 273 0.83 -13.23 0.77
CA ALA A 273 -0.13 -14.28 0.40
C ALA A 273 -0.39 -14.41 -1.10
N TRP A 274 0.03 -13.44 -1.91
CA TRP A 274 -0.34 -13.37 -3.32
C TRP A 274 0.84 -13.05 -4.26
N PRO A 275 1.83 -12.16 -3.95
CA PRO A 275 2.90 -11.81 -4.88
C PRO A 275 4.08 -12.79 -4.81
N GLY A 276 4.95 -12.75 -5.82
CA GLY A 276 6.22 -13.46 -5.80
C GLY A 276 7.34 -12.71 -5.09
N GLY A 277 7.13 -11.44 -4.73
CA GLY A 277 8.07 -10.63 -3.98
C GLY A 277 7.40 -9.48 -3.21
N LEU A 278 8.12 -8.92 -2.25
CA LEU A 278 7.68 -7.80 -1.42
C LEU A 278 8.78 -6.75 -1.30
N ARG A 279 8.51 -5.52 -1.71
CA ARG A 279 9.30 -4.35 -1.36
C ARG A 279 8.80 -3.79 -0.02
N ILE A 280 9.72 -3.50 0.87
CA ILE A 280 9.42 -2.85 2.15
C ILE A 280 9.89 -1.41 2.06
N ASP A 281 8.92 -0.50 2.08
CA ASP A 281 9.16 0.92 2.09
C ASP A 281 9.85 1.33 3.39
N HIS A 282 10.93 2.14 3.29
CA HIS A 282 11.72 2.62 4.42
C HIS A 282 12.12 1.48 5.38
N VAL A 283 12.87 0.49 4.88
CA VAL A 283 13.22 -0.73 5.66
C VAL A 283 13.99 -0.43 6.95
N MET A 284 14.61 0.75 7.08
CA MET A 284 15.19 1.27 8.32
C MET A 284 14.18 1.29 9.47
N GLY A 285 12.88 1.35 9.14
CA GLY A 285 11.77 1.27 10.10
C GLY A 285 11.75 0.00 10.94
N LEU A 286 12.40 -1.08 10.49
CA LEU A 286 12.58 -2.29 11.31
C LEU A 286 13.61 -2.11 12.43
N GLN A 287 14.45 -1.07 12.37
CA GLN A 287 15.44 -0.73 13.39
C GLN A 287 15.08 0.54 14.14
N ARG A 288 14.69 1.61 13.45
CA ARG A 288 14.28 2.88 14.03
C ARG A 288 13.39 3.67 13.07
N LEU A 289 12.45 4.42 13.62
CA LEU A 289 11.65 5.41 12.89
C LEU A 289 11.81 6.79 13.53
N TRP A 290 11.84 7.82 12.69
CA TRP A 290 11.68 9.20 13.13
C TRP A 290 10.20 9.45 13.38
N LEU A 291 9.85 9.78 14.63
CA LEU A 291 8.47 10.00 15.05
C LEU A 291 8.29 11.46 15.46
N ILE A 292 7.27 12.06 14.90
CA ILE A 292 6.91 13.47 15.08
C ILE A 292 5.62 13.50 15.90
N PRO A 293 5.56 14.19 17.05
CA PRO A 293 4.30 14.40 17.75
C PRO A 293 3.29 15.10 16.85
N ARG A 294 2.05 14.64 16.87
CA ARG A 294 1.01 15.14 15.99
C ARG A 294 0.85 16.66 16.10
N GLY A 295 0.82 17.35 14.95
CA GLY A 295 0.71 18.81 14.89
C GLY A 295 2.01 19.56 15.19
N GLN A 296 3.12 18.87 15.42
CA GLN A 296 4.42 19.48 15.56
C GLN A 296 5.20 19.46 14.23
N PRO A 297 6.16 20.38 14.02
CA PRO A 297 6.98 20.39 12.82
C PRO A 297 7.96 19.20 12.80
N PRO A 298 8.43 18.75 11.60
CA PRO A 298 9.27 17.58 11.47
C PRO A 298 10.55 17.57 12.33
N HIS A 299 11.15 18.73 12.57
CA HIS A 299 12.36 18.84 13.39
C HIS A 299 12.13 18.59 14.90
N ALA A 300 10.87 18.60 15.37
CA ALA A 300 10.51 18.32 16.76
C ALA A 300 10.40 16.82 17.04
N GLY A 301 10.69 15.96 16.06
CA GLY A 301 10.64 14.52 16.20
C GLY A 301 11.81 13.93 16.97
N ALA A 302 11.74 12.63 17.18
CA ALA A 302 12.80 11.82 17.78
C ALA A 302 12.82 10.41 17.19
N TYR A 303 13.99 9.74 17.20
CA TYR A 303 14.08 8.34 16.82
C TYR A 303 13.56 7.41 17.91
N LEU A 304 12.55 6.59 17.56
CA LEU A 304 12.14 5.43 18.34
C LEU A 304 12.83 4.18 17.80
N ARG A 305 13.46 3.37 18.67
CA ARG A 305 14.08 2.10 18.31
C ARG A 305 13.09 0.96 18.35
N TYR A 306 13.22 0.03 17.41
CA TYR A 306 12.41 -1.16 17.27
C TYR A 306 13.20 -2.43 17.62
N PRO A 307 12.53 -3.54 17.96
CA PRO A 307 13.15 -4.84 18.20
C PRO A 307 13.58 -5.47 16.86
N GLN A 308 14.62 -4.89 16.25
CA GLN A 308 15.10 -5.20 14.91
C GLN A 308 15.34 -6.69 14.67
N ARG A 309 16.00 -7.36 15.65
CA ARG A 309 16.35 -8.77 15.53
C ARG A 309 15.12 -9.65 15.38
N GLU A 310 14.09 -9.39 16.17
CA GLU A 310 12.81 -10.10 16.15
C GLU A 310 12.05 -9.82 14.87
N LEU A 311 11.94 -8.55 14.46
CA LEU A 311 11.21 -8.17 13.25
C LEU A 311 11.87 -8.74 12.00
N LEU A 312 13.20 -8.68 11.87
CA LEU A 312 13.92 -9.28 10.76
C LEU A 312 13.82 -10.81 10.70
N ARG A 313 13.76 -11.48 11.87
CA ARG A 313 13.54 -12.93 11.92
C ARG A 313 12.14 -13.32 11.46
N LEU A 314 11.13 -12.55 11.90
CA LEU A 314 9.75 -12.76 11.47
C LEU A 314 9.58 -12.50 9.98
N LEU A 315 10.23 -11.44 9.46
CA LEU A 315 10.24 -11.15 8.03
C LEU A 315 10.83 -12.31 7.22
N ALA A 316 12.03 -12.76 7.61
CA ALA A 316 12.69 -13.88 6.92
C ALA A 316 11.86 -15.19 6.99
N LEU A 317 11.23 -15.46 8.15
CA LEU A 317 10.37 -16.62 8.33
C LEU A 317 9.13 -16.58 7.41
N GLU A 318 8.39 -15.46 7.41
CA GLU A 318 7.17 -15.36 6.62
C GLU A 318 7.47 -15.26 5.12
N ALA A 319 8.57 -14.61 4.72
CA ALA A 319 9.04 -14.59 3.33
C ALA A 319 9.45 -15.99 2.83
N SER A 320 10.18 -16.75 3.66
CA SER A 320 10.56 -18.14 3.35
C SER A 320 9.33 -19.05 3.18
N ARG A 321 8.32 -18.90 4.06
CA ARG A 321 7.06 -19.65 3.97
C ARG A 321 6.27 -19.36 2.68
N ALA A 322 6.34 -18.10 2.25
CA ALA A 322 5.69 -17.64 1.03
C ALA A 322 6.53 -17.91 -0.24
N SER A 323 7.79 -18.36 -0.09
CA SER A 323 8.76 -18.44 -1.20
C SER A 323 8.90 -17.12 -1.97
N ALA A 324 8.84 -16.00 -1.26
CA ALA A 324 8.84 -14.66 -1.83
C ALA A 324 10.18 -13.96 -1.70
N LEU A 325 10.58 -13.23 -2.75
CA LEU A 325 11.70 -12.31 -2.73
C LEU A 325 11.38 -11.11 -1.84
N VAL A 326 12.36 -10.63 -1.05
CA VAL A 326 12.19 -9.40 -0.27
C VAL A 326 13.21 -8.36 -0.68
N ILE A 327 12.74 -7.14 -0.92
CA ILE A 327 13.52 -5.96 -1.25
C ILE A 327 13.29 -4.93 -0.15
N GLY A 328 14.33 -4.46 0.51
CA GLY A 328 14.27 -3.35 1.44
C GLY A 328 14.65 -2.05 0.74
N GLU A 329 13.81 -1.05 0.84
CA GLU A 329 14.21 0.31 0.44
C GLU A 329 15.10 0.89 1.54
N ASP A 330 16.40 0.99 1.26
CA ASP A 330 17.46 1.43 2.17
C ASP A 330 18.12 2.74 1.68
N LEU A 331 17.27 3.71 1.27
CA LEU A 331 17.69 5.03 0.83
C LEU A 331 17.66 6.04 1.99
N GLY A 332 18.50 7.10 1.90
CA GLY A 332 18.58 8.14 2.92
C GLY A 332 19.58 7.82 4.03
N THR A 333 19.25 8.18 5.28
CA THR A 333 20.16 8.03 6.45
C THR A 333 20.11 6.61 7.00
N VAL A 334 20.83 5.70 6.37
CA VAL A 334 20.88 4.28 6.75
C VAL A 334 21.74 4.08 8.00
N PRO A 335 21.21 3.43 9.06
CA PRO A 335 22.00 3.11 10.24
C PRO A 335 23.15 2.15 9.92
N GLU A 336 24.28 2.34 10.61
CA GLU A 336 25.44 1.45 10.50
C GLU A 336 25.05 0.01 10.85
N GLY A 337 25.57 -0.96 10.08
CA GLY A 337 25.33 -2.40 10.25
C GLY A 337 23.97 -2.89 9.75
N LEU A 338 23.06 -2.01 9.32
CA LEU A 338 21.74 -2.45 8.86
C LEU A 338 21.82 -3.26 7.55
N ARG A 339 22.63 -2.80 6.59
CA ARG A 339 22.77 -3.47 5.28
C ARG A 339 23.33 -4.89 5.43
N GLU A 340 24.28 -5.09 6.31
CA GLU A 340 24.85 -6.38 6.64
C GLU A 340 23.82 -7.30 7.30
N GLU A 341 22.95 -6.75 8.15
CA GLU A 341 21.86 -7.52 8.77
C GLU A 341 20.76 -7.91 7.79
N LEU A 342 20.49 -7.05 6.79
CA LEU A 342 19.55 -7.36 5.70
C LEU A 342 20.15 -8.44 4.79
N ALA A 343 21.41 -8.30 4.36
CA ALA A 343 22.09 -9.25 3.50
C ALA A 343 22.18 -10.66 4.12
N ARG A 344 22.49 -10.77 5.42
CA ARG A 344 22.47 -12.06 6.16
C ARG A 344 21.12 -12.77 6.11
N ARG A 345 20.03 -12.07 5.81
CA ARG A 345 18.66 -12.61 5.72
C ARG A 345 18.12 -12.63 4.31
N GLN A 346 19.01 -12.44 3.34
CA GLN A 346 18.68 -12.43 1.91
C GLN A 346 17.60 -11.37 1.56
N VAL A 347 17.59 -10.25 2.29
CA VAL A 347 16.81 -9.06 1.94
C VAL A 347 17.67 -8.19 1.04
N LEU A 348 17.26 -8.00 -0.19
CA LEU A 348 17.96 -7.18 -1.17
C LEU A 348 17.88 -5.71 -0.77
N GLY A 349 18.97 -4.97 -0.94
CA GLY A 349 18.97 -3.51 -0.84
C GLY A 349 18.45 -2.83 -2.11
N THR A 350 18.36 -1.51 -2.10
CA THR A 350 18.01 -0.70 -3.27
C THR A 350 19.17 0.20 -3.67
N ARG A 351 19.49 0.24 -4.97
CA ARG A 351 20.49 1.15 -5.52
C ARG A 351 19.88 1.98 -6.64
N VAL A 352 19.97 3.28 -6.50
CA VAL A 352 19.43 4.24 -7.46
C VAL A 352 20.55 4.93 -8.18
N LEU A 353 20.57 4.87 -9.50
CA LEU A 353 21.63 5.44 -10.35
C LEU A 353 22.03 6.86 -9.94
N LEU A 354 21.02 7.72 -9.69
CA LEU A 354 21.28 9.13 -9.35
C LEU A 354 22.05 9.32 -8.02
N PHE A 355 22.04 8.31 -7.13
CA PHE A 355 22.74 8.35 -5.82
C PHE A 355 24.07 7.60 -5.82
N GLU A 356 24.30 6.70 -6.79
CA GLU A 356 25.51 5.92 -6.88
C GLU A 356 26.65 6.77 -7.50
N ARG A 357 27.22 7.67 -6.68
CA ARG A 357 28.28 8.60 -7.07
C ARG A 357 29.47 8.57 -6.12
N ARG A 358 30.66 8.84 -6.66
CA ARG A 358 31.89 9.17 -5.92
C ARG A 358 32.36 10.55 -6.38
N GLY A 359 32.10 11.58 -5.58
CA GLY A 359 32.24 12.97 -6.02
C GLY A 359 31.29 13.26 -7.19
N GLU A 360 31.79 13.78 -8.28
CA GLU A 360 30.98 14.12 -9.48
C GLU A 360 30.78 12.96 -10.45
N ARG A 361 31.41 11.81 -10.23
CA ARG A 361 31.35 10.67 -11.16
C ARG A 361 30.39 9.59 -10.68
N PHE A 362 29.61 9.04 -11.61
CA PHE A 362 28.81 7.85 -11.36
C PHE A 362 29.68 6.62 -11.12
N VAL A 363 29.32 5.81 -10.17
CA VAL A 363 29.92 4.50 -9.91
C VAL A 363 29.53 3.54 -11.05
N PRO A 364 30.50 2.90 -11.73
CA PRO A 364 30.17 1.93 -12.77
C PRO A 364 29.31 0.79 -12.24
N PRO A 365 28.29 0.32 -13.00
CA PRO A 365 27.37 -0.75 -12.55
C PRO A 365 28.07 -2.03 -12.10
N ALA A 366 29.22 -2.39 -12.68
CA ALA A 366 30.02 -3.55 -12.28
C ALA A 366 30.59 -3.45 -10.84
N GLN A 367 30.56 -2.27 -10.22
CA GLN A 367 30.98 -2.05 -8.83
C GLN A 367 29.79 -1.97 -7.86
N TRP A 368 28.56 -2.08 -8.35
CA TRP A 368 27.39 -2.11 -7.49
C TRP A 368 27.26 -3.48 -6.79
N PRO A 369 26.70 -3.52 -5.58
CA PRO A 369 26.48 -4.79 -4.90
C PRO A 369 25.51 -5.68 -5.70
N ALA A 370 25.82 -6.97 -5.81
CA ALA A 370 24.98 -7.94 -6.53
C ALA A 370 23.67 -8.28 -5.78
N ASP A 371 23.65 -8.07 -4.47
CA ASP A 371 22.52 -8.31 -3.58
C ASP A 371 21.63 -7.07 -3.42
N ALA A 372 21.38 -6.36 -4.50
CA ALA A 372 20.56 -5.18 -4.53
C ALA A 372 19.68 -5.10 -5.80
N MET A 373 18.51 -4.52 -5.66
CA MET A 373 17.70 -4.07 -6.78
C MET A 373 18.30 -2.76 -7.32
N ALA A 374 18.86 -2.80 -8.52
CA ALA A 374 19.36 -1.63 -9.22
C ALA A 374 18.25 -0.95 -10.03
N THR A 375 18.12 0.36 -9.89
CA THR A 375 17.10 1.15 -10.62
C THR A 375 17.69 2.47 -11.13
N THR A 376 17.13 2.99 -12.19
CA THR A 376 17.52 4.32 -12.71
C THR A 376 16.89 5.45 -11.89
N SER A 377 15.68 5.22 -11.35
CA SER A 377 14.91 6.20 -10.57
C SER A 377 13.91 5.50 -9.67
N THR A 378 13.17 6.26 -8.86
CA THR A 378 12.02 5.83 -8.07
C THR A 378 10.82 6.73 -8.40
N HIS A 379 9.64 6.42 -7.82
CA HIS A 379 8.45 7.27 -7.97
C HIS A 379 8.59 8.66 -7.31
N ASP A 380 9.54 8.83 -6.37
CA ASP A 380 9.84 10.10 -5.69
C ASP A 380 10.89 10.95 -6.41
N LEU A 381 11.47 10.41 -7.47
CA LEU A 381 12.55 11.05 -8.21
C LEU A 381 12.14 11.32 -9.65
N PRO A 382 12.79 12.28 -10.34
CA PRO A 382 12.55 12.51 -11.75
C PRO A 382 12.91 11.26 -12.56
N SER A 383 12.17 11.01 -13.65
CA SER A 383 12.61 10.02 -14.63
C SER A 383 14.00 10.38 -15.15
N LEU A 384 14.78 9.39 -15.62
CA LEU A 384 16.12 9.65 -16.14
C LEU A 384 16.12 10.71 -17.27
N SER A 385 15.14 10.64 -18.18
CA SER A 385 14.96 11.65 -19.22
C SER A 385 14.57 13.02 -18.66
N GLY A 386 13.71 13.06 -17.65
CA GLY A 386 13.34 14.32 -16.97
C GLY A 386 14.52 14.94 -16.25
N TRP A 387 15.29 14.14 -15.55
CA TRP A 387 16.51 14.55 -14.88
C TRP A 387 17.54 15.10 -15.88
N TRP A 388 17.78 14.38 -16.99
CA TRP A 388 18.70 14.81 -18.03
C TRP A 388 18.35 16.16 -18.65
N ARG A 389 17.06 16.46 -18.75
CA ARG A 389 16.52 17.73 -19.29
C ARG A 389 16.36 18.82 -18.23
N GLY A 390 16.72 18.58 -16.96
CA GLY A 390 16.56 19.54 -15.89
C GLY A 390 15.11 19.81 -15.48
N GLN A 391 14.15 18.93 -15.81
CA GLN A 391 12.72 19.15 -15.49
C GLN A 391 12.44 19.25 -14.00
N ASP A 392 13.15 18.51 -13.18
CA ASP A 392 13.06 18.59 -11.72
C ASP A 392 13.53 19.95 -11.18
N ILE A 393 14.55 20.57 -11.78
CA ILE A 393 15.04 21.91 -11.45
C ILE A 393 13.96 22.94 -11.81
N HIS A 394 13.39 22.86 -13.03
CA HIS A 394 12.30 23.74 -13.44
C HIS A 394 11.07 23.61 -12.53
N TRP A 395 10.69 22.40 -12.13
CA TRP A 395 9.57 22.20 -11.21
C TRP A 395 9.83 22.78 -9.83
N ARG A 396 11.05 22.67 -9.27
CA ARG A 396 11.42 23.30 -7.99
C ARG A 396 11.33 24.82 -8.05
N GLY A 397 11.77 25.42 -9.17
CA GLY A 397 11.60 26.86 -9.39
C GLY A 397 10.13 27.27 -9.46
N ARG A 398 9.29 26.56 -10.21
CA ARG A 398 7.85 26.84 -10.31
C ARG A 398 7.10 26.65 -8.98
N ALA A 399 7.55 25.71 -8.16
CA ALA A 399 6.98 25.46 -6.82
C ALA A 399 7.49 26.45 -5.75
N GLY A 400 8.39 27.39 -6.12
CA GLY A 400 8.96 28.38 -5.19
C GLY A 400 9.99 27.81 -4.21
N HIS A 401 10.49 26.58 -4.44
CA HIS A 401 11.52 25.96 -3.61
C HIS A 401 12.95 26.40 -3.97
N ARG A 402 13.14 27.03 -5.12
CA ARG A 402 14.40 27.57 -5.63
C ARG A 402 14.17 28.88 -6.35
N SER A 403 15.12 29.83 -6.22
CA SER A 403 15.13 31.06 -7.01
C SER A 403 15.51 30.77 -8.46
N ALA A 404 15.29 31.73 -9.35
CA ALA A 404 15.68 31.61 -10.75
C ALA A 404 17.22 31.49 -10.91
N GLU A 405 17.98 32.19 -10.08
CA GLU A 405 19.45 32.13 -10.06
C GLU A 405 19.97 30.77 -9.59
N GLU A 406 19.39 30.23 -8.52
CA GLU A 406 19.71 28.86 -8.04
C GLU A 406 19.35 27.80 -9.08
N CYS A 407 18.22 27.93 -9.78
CA CYS A 407 17.87 27.01 -10.85
C CYS A 407 18.85 27.07 -12.03
N ALA A 408 19.32 28.25 -12.40
CA ALA A 408 20.33 28.41 -13.45
C ALA A 408 21.65 27.76 -13.05
N ALA A 409 22.11 27.98 -11.81
CA ALA A 409 23.33 27.33 -11.28
C ALA A 409 23.21 25.80 -11.22
N ASP A 410 22.05 25.28 -10.76
CA ASP A 410 21.79 23.83 -10.71
C ASP A 410 21.82 23.20 -12.14
N LEU A 411 21.33 23.93 -13.16
CA LEU A 411 21.36 23.46 -14.56
C LEU A 411 22.79 23.44 -15.13
N GLU A 412 23.63 24.41 -14.78
CA GLU A 412 25.04 24.45 -15.23
C GLU A 412 25.87 23.32 -14.58
N LEU A 413 25.56 22.93 -13.36
CA LEU A 413 26.23 21.84 -12.64
C LEU A 413 25.83 20.44 -13.13
N ARG A 414 24.74 20.30 -13.89
CA ARG A 414 24.21 19.04 -14.41
C ARG A 414 24.83 18.64 -15.73
#